data_35ae10559ecb560dbc4dfbc6d34d74d4
#
_entry.id   35ae10559ecb560dbc4dfbc6d34d74d4
#
_cell.length_a   1.000
_cell.length_b   1.000
_cell.length_c   1.000
_cell.angle_alpha   90.00
_cell.angle_beta   90.00
_cell.angle_gamma   90.00
#
_symmetry.space_group_name_H-M   'P 1'
#
loop_
_entity.id
_entity.type
_entity.pdbx_description
1 polymer ?
#
loop_
_entity_poly.entity_id
_entity_poly.type
_entity_poly.pdbx_seq_one_letter_code
_entity_poly.pdbx_strand_id
1 'polypeptide(L)'
;MYKRQVILPGGIRESLFLPGGTVVLNRTLIEDFEEPDVAAGYILAERARNSTSPILRDVLKTAGLRGTATLLTTGDLPDAALDAYAEQALASARTAPEHDTLLEYFTKAELSSAPYAYAVDISGETTLQLIEADPMINKDVRPVMPDADWIRLQAICES
;
A
#
# COMPACT_ATOMS: atom_id res chain seq x y z
N MET A 1 11.02 -3.96 14.15
CA MET A 1 10.69 -2.67 13.50
C MET A 1 9.17 -2.60 13.41
N TYR A 2 8.53 -1.71 14.16
CA TYR A 2 7.07 -1.60 14.18
C TYR A 2 6.62 -0.96 12.86
N LYS A 3 5.79 -1.68 12.10
CA LYS A 3 5.13 -1.14 10.92
C LYS A 3 3.92 -0.34 11.38
N ARG A 4 3.86 0.92 11.00
CA ARG A 4 2.72 1.78 11.30
C ARG A 4 1.77 1.79 10.11
N GLN A 5 0.49 1.72 10.40
CA GLN A 5 -0.60 1.91 9.44
C GLN A 5 -1.39 3.12 9.90
N VAL A 6 -1.78 3.96 8.95
CA VAL A 6 -2.57 5.16 9.19
C VAL A 6 -3.74 5.15 8.22
N ILE A 7 -4.92 5.42 8.71
CA ILE A 7 -6.14 5.55 7.90
C ILE A 7 -6.46 7.04 7.81
N LEU A 8 -6.63 7.54 6.59
CA LEU A 8 -6.96 8.93 6.33
C LEU A 8 -8.38 9.05 5.78
N PRO A 9 -9.15 10.05 6.24
CA PRO A 9 -10.47 10.34 5.73
C PRO A 9 -10.38 11.04 4.37
N GLY A 10 -10.52 10.27 3.30
CA GLY A 10 -10.53 10.81 1.95
C GLY A 10 -9.12 11.01 1.34
N GLY A 11 -9.10 11.26 0.06
CA GLY A 11 -7.89 11.42 -0.75
C GLY A 11 -8.09 10.80 -2.13
N ILE A 12 -7.21 11.14 -3.06
CA ILE A 12 -7.26 10.65 -4.45
C ILE A 12 -6.69 9.23 -4.56
N ARG A 13 -5.98 8.75 -3.53
CA ARG A 13 -5.30 7.46 -3.55
C ARG A 13 -5.85 6.51 -2.52
N GLU A 14 -5.96 5.26 -2.92
CA GLU A 14 -6.40 4.16 -2.06
C GLU A 14 -5.36 3.84 -0.98
N SER A 15 -4.08 3.90 -1.32
CA SER A 15 -2.99 3.61 -0.37
C SER A 15 -1.71 4.36 -0.73
N LEU A 16 -0.82 4.55 0.23
CA LEU A 16 0.48 5.21 0.04
C LEU A 16 1.51 4.62 1.01
N PHE A 17 2.70 4.33 0.50
CA PHE A 17 3.85 3.98 1.35
C PHE A 17 4.64 5.25 1.68
N LEU A 18 4.96 5.46 2.96
CA LEU A 18 5.76 6.58 3.43
C LEU A 18 7.14 6.12 3.91
N PRO A 19 8.15 7.01 3.89
CA PRO A 19 9.44 6.74 4.53
C PRO A 19 9.27 6.29 5.98
N GLY A 20 10.13 5.37 6.43
CA GLY A 20 10.01 4.79 7.77
C GLY A 20 9.08 3.56 7.87
N GLY A 21 8.52 3.09 6.74
CA GLY A 21 7.77 1.83 6.70
C GLY A 21 6.29 1.98 7.08
N THR A 22 5.75 3.19 7.02
CA THR A 22 4.33 3.46 7.25
C THR A 22 3.55 3.25 5.96
N VAL A 23 2.45 2.50 6.02
CA VAL A 23 1.47 2.42 4.94
C VAL A 23 0.25 3.22 5.36
N VAL A 24 -0.16 4.14 4.50
CA VAL A 24 -1.39 4.92 4.65
C VAL A 24 -2.45 4.27 3.76
N LEU A 25 -3.63 4.05 4.31
CA LEU A 25 -4.79 3.52 3.59
C LEU A 25 -5.87 4.59 3.54
N ASN A 26 -6.57 4.68 2.41
CA ASN A 26 -7.78 5.46 2.34
C ASN A 26 -8.88 4.77 3.18
N ARG A 27 -9.68 5.57 3.84
CA ARG A 27 -10.83 5.14 4.63
C ARG A 27 -11.79 4.24 3.82
N THR A 28 -11.99 4.54 2.55
CA THR A 28 -12.84 3.76 1.65
C THR A 28 -12.42 2.30 1.54
N LEU A 29 -11.12 1.98 1.66
CA LEU A 29 -10.64 0.60 1.68
C LEU A 29 -11.09 -0.19 2.92
N ILE A 30 -11.53 0.52 3.96
CA ILE A 30 -12.02 -0.10 5.19
C ILE A 30 -13.55 -0.13 5.19
N GLU A 31 -14.21 0.91 4.65
CA GLU A 31 -15.67 1.06 4.73
C GLU A 31 -16.41 0.40 3.58
N ASP A 32 -15.87 0.47 2.35
CA ASP A 32 -16.57 0.03 1.15
C ASP A 32 -16.40 -1.47 0.85
N PHE A 33 -15.50 -2.15 1.59
CA PHE A 33 -15.24 -3.57 1.39
C PHE A 33 -15.63 -4.40 2.60
N GLU A 34 -16.33 -5.51 2.35
CA GLU A 34 -16.77 -6.44 3.39
C GLU A 34 -15.60 -7.25 3.96
N GLU A 35 -14.53 -7.45 3.17
CA GLU A 35 -13.42 -8.34 3.50
C GLU A 35 -12.12 -7.56 3.74
N PRO A 36 -11.38 -7.88 4.83
CA PRO A 36 -10.08 -7.25 5.12
C PRO A 36 -9.00 -7.59 4.09
N ASP A 37 -9.19 -8.63 3.29
CA ASP A 37 -8.25 -9.13 2.29
C ASP A 37 -7.95 -8.09 1.21
N VAL A 38 -8.92 -7.25 0.85
CA VAL A 38 -8.73 -6.14 -0.07
C VAL A 38 -7.72 -5.14 0.50
N ALA A 39 -7.94 -4.68 1.73
CA ALA A 39 -7.03 -3.74 2.39
C ALA A 39 -5.62 -4.34 2.57
N ALA A 40 -5.53 -5.62 2.91
CA ALA A 40 -4.27 -6.36 2.98
C ALA A 40 -3.56 -6.40 1.61
N GLY A 41 -4.31 -6.63 0.54
CA GLY A 41 -3.79 -6.60 -0.83
C GLY A 41 -3.16 -5.25 -1.20
N TYR A 42 -3.82 -4.13 -0.85
CA TYR A 42 -3.25 -2.80 -1.05
C TYR A 42 -1.96 -2.58 -0.24
N ILE A 43 -1.88 -3.11 0.99
CA ILE A 43 -0.64 -3.06 1.79
C ILE A 43 0.49 -3.84 1.09
N LEU A 44 0.20 -5.02 0.55
CA LEU A 44 1.18 -5.83 -0.18
C LEU A 44 1.62 -5.14 -1.47
N ALA A 45 0.68 -4.52 -2.20
CA ALA A 45 0.98 -3.76 -3.41
C ALA A 45 1.91 -2.57 -3.14
N GLU A 46 1.70 -1.84 -2.03
CA GLU A 46 2.62 -0.77 -1.61
C GLU A 46 4.02 -1.30 -1.30
N ARG A 47 4.10 -2.45 -0.65
CA ARG A 47 5.39 -3.07 -0.34
C ARG A 47 6.11 -3.57 -1.59
N ALA A 48 5.38 -4.16 -2.53
CA ALA A 48 5.91 -4.59 -3.82
C ALA A 48 6.47 -3.40 -4.61
N ARG A 49 5.72 -2.29 -4.71
CA ARG A 49 6.18 -1.05 -5.35
C ARG A 49 7.47 -0.52 -4.71
N ASN A 50 7.49 -0.46 -3.37
CA ASN A 50 8.68 0.05 -2.66
C ASN A 50 9.90 -0.86 -2.82
N SER A 51 9.74 -2.15 -3.11
CA SER A 51 10.86 -3.06 -3.34
C SER A 51 11.53 -2.82 -4.70
N THR A 52 10.74 -2.48 -5.73
CA THR A 52 11.24 -2.21 -7.09
C THR A 52 11.64 -0.76 -7.29
N SER A 53 10.94 0.18 -6.64
CA SER A 53 11.24 1.60 -6.68
C SER A 53 11.25 2.18 -5.26
N PRO A 54 12.38 2.11 -4.55
CA PRO A 54 12.46 2.58 -3.19
C PRO A 54 12.12 4.06 -3.05
N ILE A 55 11.11 4.34 -2.22
CA ILE A 55 10.59 5.68 -1.98
C ILE A 55 11.67 6.67 -1.53
N LEU A 56 12.69 6.18 -0.81
CA LEU A 56 13.81 7.00 -0.38
C LEU A 56 14.55 7.63 -1.57
N ARG A 57 14.65 6.91 -2.69
CA ARG A 57 15.27 7.45 -3.92
C ARG A 57 14.51 8.67 -4.44
N ASP A 58 13.18 8.61 -4.43
CA ASP A 58 12.35 9.68 -4.96
C ASP A 58 12.31 10.87 -4.00
N VAL A 59 12.27 10.62 -2.69
CA VAL A 59 12.43 11.65 -1.66
C VAL A 59 13.77 12.36 -1.81
N LEU A 60 14.87 11.63 -1.99
CA LEU A 60 16.20 12.22 -2.16
C LEU A 60 16.33 13.03 -3.46
N LYS A 61 15.67 12.59 -4.54
CA LYS A 61 15.62 13.38 -5.78
C LYS A 61 14.93 14.73 -5.56
N THR A 62 13.80 14.72 -4.86
CA THR A 62 13.02 15.92 -4.53
C THR A 62 13.79 16.84 -3.56
N ALA A 63 14.45 16.26 -2.55
CA ALA A 63 15.25 16.99 -1.55
C ALA A 63 16.52 17.62 -2.13
N GLY A 64 17.02 17.08 -3.25
CA GLY A 64 18.24 17.54 -3.90
C GLY A 64 19.52 17.32 -3.05
N LEU A 65 20.62 17.92 -3.49
CA LEU A 65 21.92 17.73 -2.82
C LEU A 65 21.95 18.21 -1.37
N ARG A 66 21.28 19.33 -1.08
CA ARG A 66 21.22 19.88 0.29
C ARG A 66 20.47 18.96 1.24
N GLY A 67 19.28 18.52 0.83
CA GLY A 67 18.49 17.59 1.64
C GLY A 67 19.20 16.25 1.86
N THR A 68 19.87 15.74 0.81
CA THR A 68 20.69 14.52 0.93
C THR A 68 21.86 14.70 1.92
N ALA A 69 22.57 15.84 1.86
CA ALA A 69 23.65 16.14 2.79
C ALA A 69 23.12 16.28 4.23
N THR A 70 21.97 16.92 4.43
CA THR A 70 21.33 17.02 5.75
C THR A 70 20.98 15.64 6.29
N LEU A 71 20.35 14.79 5.48
CA LEU A 71 20.04 13.41 5.90
C LEU A 71 21.28 12.63 6.34
N LEU A 72 22.38 12.75 5.59
CA LEU A 72 23.64 12.04 5.91
C LEU A 72 24.33 12.56 7.17
N THR A 73 24.09 13.83 7.54
CA THR A 73 24.75 14.45 8.70
C THR A 73 23.91 14.43 9.97
N THR A 74 22.60 14.60 9.85
CA THR A 74 21.67 14.69 10.98
C THR A 74 20.80 13.44 11.17
N GLY A 75 20.69 12.60 10.14
CA GLY A 75 19.76 11.47 10.10
C GLY A 75 18.32 11.87 9.75
N ASP A 76 18.04 13.16 9.58
CA ASP A 76 16.71 13.72 9.33
C ASP A 76 16.63 14.39 7.95
N LEU A 77 15.44 14.31 7.34
CA LEU A 77 15.11 15.06 6.13
C LEU A 77 14.44 16.39 6.53
N PRO A 78 14.76 17.49 5.83
CA PRO A 78 14.06 18.75 6.04
C PRO A 78 12.54 18.61 5.76
N ASP A 79 11.70 19.18 6.61
CA ASP A 79 10.24 19.15 6.47
C ASP A 79 9.79 19.61 5.08
N ALA A 80 10.37 20.69 4.56
CA ALA A 80 10.08 21.19 3.21
C ALA A 80 10.34 20.17 2.10
N ALA A 81 11.30 19.24 2.27
CA ALA A 81 11.56 18.19 1.30
C ALA A 81 10.52 17.06 1.40
N LEU A 82 10.05 16.78 2.61
CA LEU A 82 8.96 15.82 2.85
C LEU A 82 7.63 16.35 2.32
N ASP A 83 7.33 17.63 2.53
CA ASP A 83 6.14 18.29 2.02
C ASP A 83 6.12 18.30 0.50
N ALA A 84 7.22 18.73 -0.14
CA ALA A 84 7.34 18.72 -1.59
C ALA A 84 7.22 17.30 -2.19
N TYR A 85 7.78 16.30 -1.51
CA TYR A 85 7.61 14.91 -1.91
C TYR A 85 6.15 14.46 -1.76
N ALA A 86 5.48 14.80 -0.66
CA ALA A 86 4.09 14.45 -0.42
C ALA A 86 3.17 15.06 -1.48
N GLU A 87 3.35 16.33 -1.82
CA GLU A 87 2.61 17.02 -2.88
C GLU A 87 2.84 16.34 -4.25
N GLN A 88 4.08 16.05 -4.60
CA GLN A 88 4.42 15.34 -5.84
C GLN A 88 3.83 13.92 -5.85
N ALA A 89 3.92 13.20 -4.75
CA ALA A 89 3.38 11.85 -4.63
C ALA A 89 1.86 11.83 -4.77
N LEU A 90 1.16 12.82 -4.23
CA LEU A 90 -0.30 12.95 -4.37
C LEU A 90 -0.74 13.37 -5.77
N ALA A 91 0.07 14.18 -6.47
CA ALA A 91 -0.21 14.66 -7.81
C ALA A 91 0.17 13.68 -8.92
N SER A 92 1.06 12.72 -8.65
CA SER A 92 1.57 11.78 -9.66
C SER A 92 0.63 10.61 -9.88
N ALA A 93 0.45 10.22 -11.15
CA ALA A 93 -0.19 8.95 -11.48
C ALA A 93 0.63 7.78 -10.89
N ARG A 94 -0.05 6.77 -10.39
CA ARG A 94 0.59 5.57 -9.85
C ARG A 94 1.02 4.63 -10.95
N THR A 95 2.25 4.15 -10.86
CA THR A 95 2.66 2.95 -11.60
C THR A 95 2.13 1.73 -10.84
N ALA A 96 1.39 0.88 -11.51
CA ALA A 96 1.02 -0.42 -10.95
C ALA A 96 2.28 -1.21 -10.57
N PRO A 97 2.27 -1.98 -9.46
CA PRO A 97 3.38 -2.89 -9.19
C PRO A 97 3.42 -3.96 -10.27
N GLU A 98 4.61 -4.46 -10.56
CA GLU A 98 4.79 -5.59 -11.45
C GLU A 98 4.08 -6.83 -10.88
N HIS A 99 3.28 -7.51 -11.68
CA HIS A 99 2.42 -8.60 -11.21
C HIS A 99 3.22 -9.76 -10.61
N ASP A 100 4.34 -10.14 -11.22
CA ASP A 100 5.19 -11.22 -10.71
C ASP A 100 5.73 -10.90 -9.32
N THR A 101 6.25 -9.68 -9.13
CA THR A 101 6.71 -9.21 -7.82
C THR A 101 5.56 -9.20 -6.82
N LEU A 102 4.38 -8.74 -7.22
CA LEU A 102 3.21 -8.69 -6.34
C LEU A 102 2.75 -10.09 -5.94
N LEU A 103 2.69 -11.04 -6.86
CA LEU A 103 2.36 -12.44 -6.59
C LEU A 103 3.32 -13.10 -5.60
N GLU A 104 4.63 -12.75 -5.64
CA GLU A 104 5.56 -13.21 -4.61
C GLU A 104 5.18 -12.71 -3.20
N TYR A 105 4.72 -11.45 -3.09
CA TYR A 105 4.27 -10.91 -1.80
C TYR A 105 3.01 -11.59 -1.30
N PHE A 106 2.04 -11.88 -2.17
CA PHE A 106 0.84 -12.65 -1.84
C PHE A 106 1.19 -14.07 -1.40
N THR A 107 2.08 -14.75 -2.14
CA THR A 107 2.58 -16.09 -1.79
C THR A 107 3.24 -16.11 -0.41
N LYS A 108 4.12 -15.14 -0.12
CA LYS A 108 4.81 -15.05 1.18
C LYS A 108 3.88 -14.69 2.35
N ALA A 109 2.77 -14.03 2.04
CA ALA A 109 1.76 -13.66 3.02
C ALA A 109 0.70 -14.75 3.22
N GLU A 110 0.68 -15.78 2.38
CA GLU A 110 -0.36 -16.82 2.33
C GLU A 110 -1.76 -16.23 2.14
N LEU A 111 -1.87 -15.20 1.27
CA LEU A 111 -3.10 -14.50 0.96
C LEU A 111 -3.50 -14.68 -0.51
N SER A 112 -4.80 -14.69 -0.77
CA SER A 112 -5.36 -14.65 -2.12
C SER A 112 -5.11 -13.29 -2.76
N SER A 113 -4.72 -13.28 -4.03
CA SER A 113 -4.59 -12.05 -4.80
C SER A 113 -5.88 -11.62 -5.48
N ALA A 114 -6.86 -12.52 -5.59
CA ALA A 114 -8.11 -12.27 -6.29
C ALA A 114 -8.94 -11.11 -5.68
N PRO A 115 -9.15 -10.98 -4.36
CA PRO A 115 -9.90 -9.87 -3.79
C PRO A 115 -9.28 -8.50 -4.14
N TYR A 116 -7.96 -8.38 -4.07
CA TYR A 116 -7.24 -7.17 -4.48
C TYR A 116 -7.39 -6.91 -5.99
N ALA A 117 -7.25 -7.96 -6.81
CA ALA A 117 -7.33 -7.85 -8.26
C ALA A 117 -8.70 -7.28 -8.70
N TYR A 118 -9.79 -7.81 -8.16
CA TYR A 118 -11.14 -7.32 -8.45
C TYR A 118 -11.43 -5.94 -7.84
N ALA A 119 -10.81 -5.58 -6.73
CA ALA A 119 -10.93 -4.25 -6.16
C ALA A 119 -10.21 -3.18 -7.01
N VAL A 120 -9.12 -3.53 -7.68
CA VAL A 120 -8.40 -2.65 -8.60
C VAL A 120 -9.12 -2.54 -9.95
N ASP A 121 -9.60 -3.66 -10.46
CA ASP A 121 -10.31 -3.75 -11.74
C ASP A 121 -11.43 -4.79 -11.64
N ILE A 122 -12.65 -4.31 -11.50
CA ILE A 122 -13.84 -5.16 -11.35
C ILE A 122 -14.07 -6.09 -12.56
N SER A 123 -13.59 -5.71 -13.74
CA SER A 123 -13.64 -6.56 -14.94
C SER A 123 -12.61 -7.69 -14.89
N GLY A 124 -11.53 -7.51 -14.15
CA GLY A 124 -10.40 -8.41 -14.06
C GLY A 124 -9.49 -8.41 -15.30
N GLU A 125 -9.79 -7.59 -16.33
CA GLU A 125 -9.02 -7.60 -17.59
C GLU A 125 -7.57 -7.17 -17.39
N THR A 126 -7.34 -6.08 -16.64
CA THR A 126 -6.00 -5.55 -16.38
C THR A 126 -5.27 -6.30 -15.26
N THR A 127 -5.99 -7.08 -14.48
CA THR A 127 -5.49 -7.84 -13.31
C THR A 127 -5.58 -9.35 -13.50
N LEU A 128 -5.85 -9.82 -14.73
CA LEU A 128 -6.08 -11.23 -15.05
C LEU A 128 -4.96 -12.14 -14.53
N GLN A 129 -3.70 -11.73 -14.67
CA GLN A 129 -2.56 -12.50 -14.17
C GLN A 129 -2.62 -12.71 -12.65
N LEU A 130 -3.09 -11.74 -11.88
CA LEU A 130 -3.24 -11.86 -10.42
C LEU A 130 -4.36 -12.83 -10.05
N ILE A 131 -5.38 -12.96 -10.89
CA ILE A 131 -6.51 -13.87 -10.69
C ILE A 131 -6.11 -15.29 -11.06
N GLU A 132 -5.52 -15.49 -12.25
CA GLU A 132 -5.16 -16.81 -12.76
C GLU A 132 -4.00 -17.47 -12.00
N ALA A 133 -3.04 -16.65 -11.55
CA ALA A 133 -1.87 -17.12 -10.79
C ALA A 133 -2.04 -16.93 -9.27
N ASP A 134 -3.28 -16.81 -8.77
CA ASP A 134 -3.55 -16.67 -7.35
C ASP A 134 -2.89 -17.79 -6.54
N PRO A 135 -1.95 -17.47 -5.63
CA PRO A 135 -1.20 -18.47 -4.87
C PRO A 135 -2.07 -19.31 -3.93
N MET A 136 -3.29 -18.84 -3.65
CA MET A 136 -4.23 -19.51 -2.75
C MET A 136 -5.38 -20.18 -3.46
N ILE A 137 -5.35 -20.26 -4.79
CA ILE A 137 -6.37 -20.98 -5.55
C ILE A 137 -6.48 -22.43 -5.06
N ASN A 138 -7.68 -22.89 -4.76
CA ASN A 138 -7.98 -24.23 -4.20
C ASN A 138 -7.31 -24.56 -2.84
N LYS A 139 -6.91 -23.55 -2.07
CA LYS A 139 -6.40 -23.72 -0.70
C LYS A 139 -7.33 -23.10 0.30
N ASP A 140 -7.32 -23.64 1.54
CA ASP A 140 -7.98 -22.99 2.64
C ASP A 140 -7.22 -21.72 3.02
N VAL A 141 -7.87 -20.58 2.81
CA VAL A 141 -7.29 -19.27 3.12
C VAL A 141 -7.59 -18.94 4.58
N ARG A 142 -6.53 -18.63 5.32
CA ARG A 142 -6.70 -18.10 6.67
C ARG A 142 -7.15 -16.64 6.57
N PRO A 143 -8.23 -16.23 7.25
CA PRO A 143 -8.65 -14.83 7.22
C PRO A 143 -7.56 -13.92 7.77
N VAL A 144 -7.38 -12.74 7.15
CA VAL A 144 -6.40 -11.72 7.54
C VAL A 144 -6.62 -11.25 8.97
N MET A 145 -7.90 -11.12 9.35
CA MET A 145 -8.32 -10.86 10.72
C MET A 145 -9.73 -11.44 10.96
N PRO A 146 -10.12 -11.66 12.24
CA PRO A 146 -11.48 -12.08 12.58
C PRO A 146 -12.51 -11.02 12.16
N ASP A 147 -13.68 -11.45 11.69
CA ASP A 147 -14.77 -10.55 11.24
C ASP A 147 -15.17 -9.53 12.32
N ALA A 148 -15.22 -9.94 13.59
CA ALA A 148 -15.52 -9.04 14.69
C ALA A 148 -14.49 -7.88 14.84
N ASP A 149 -13.23 -8.13 14.50
CA ASP A 149 -12.18 -7.11 14.55
C ASP A 149 -12.24 -6.22 13.32
N TRP A 150 -12.62 -6.76 12.16
CA TRP A 150 -12.88 -5.96 10.96
C TRP A 150 -14.04 -4.98 11.15
N ILE A 151 -15.18 -5.46 11.69
CA ILE A 151 -16.34 -4.61 12.03
C ILE A 151 -15.96 -3.51 13.03
N ARG A 152 -15.13 -3.83 14.04
CA ARG A 152 -14.64 -2.81 14.98
C ARG A 152 -13.77 -1.75 14.30
N LEU A 153 -12.95 -2.16 13.34
CA LEU A 153 -12.10 -1.22 12.59
C LEU A 153 -12.96 -0.29 11.74
N GLN A 154 -14.00 -0.82 11.07
CA GLN A 154 -14.96 -0.03 10.31
C GLN A 154 -15.68 1.00 11.19
N ALA A 155 -16.14 0.60 12.37
CA ALA A 155 -16.82 1.49 13.32
C ALA A 155 -15.95 2.67 13.81
N ILE A 156 -14.62 2.53 13.84
CA ILE A 156 -13.70 3.64 14.18
C ILE A 156 -13.74 4.72 13.09
N CYS A 157 -13.95 4.33 11.85
CA CYS A 157 -13.98 5.27 10.72
C CYS A 157 -15.30 6.05 10.65
N GLU A 158 -16.38 5.55 11.26
CA GLU A 158 -17.71 6.20 11.29
C GLU A 158 -17.83 7.30 12.35
N SER A 159 -16.88 7.40 13.27
CA SER A 159 -16.84 8.39 14.36
C SER A 159 -16.03 9.62 13.97
#